data_98e11e7760c591c0682545e29cbef25b
#
_entry.id   98e11e7760c591c0682545e29cbef25b
#
_cell.length_a   1.000
_cell.length_b   1.000
_cell.length_c   1.000
_cell.angle_alpha   90.00
_cell.angle_beta   90.00
_cell.angle_gamma   90.00
#
_symmetry.space_group_name_H-M   'P 1'
#
loop_
_entity.id
_entity.type
_entity.pdbx_description
1 polymer ?
#
loop_
_entity_poly.entity_id
_entity_poly.type
_entity_poly.pdbx_seq_one_letter_code
_entity_poly.pdbx_strand_id
1 'polypeptide(L)' 'MKKLFSTAAIAFVLAGPALATQCPMLMGQIDEAFKTTSVDEATKAQVMTLYEEGKAAHEAGDHPTSEAKLHEAMALLGM' A
#
# COMPACT_ATOMS: atom_id res chain seq x y z
N MET A 1 9.03 14.34 30.48
CA MET A 1 8.47 13.10 29.96
C MET A 1 7.31 13.35 29.06
N LYS A 2 6.30 14.07 29.55
CA LYS A 2 5.13 14.36 28.73
C LYS A 2 5.47 15.17 27.50
N LYS A 3 6.46 16.04 27.60
CA LYS A 3 6.91 16.83 26.48
C LYS A 3 7.47 15.97 25.36
N LEU A 4 8.14 14.89 25.75
CA LEU A 4 8.70 13.97 24.76
C LEU A 4 7.61 13.28 23.97
N PHE A 5 6.53 12.92 24.65
CA PHE A 5 5.41 12.29 23.98
C PHE A 5 4.79 13.22 22.95
N SER A 6 4.66 14.49 23.30
CA SER A 6 4.11 15.46 22.36
C SER A 6 4.95 15.58 21.11
N THR A 7 6.26 15.59 21.30
CA THR A 7 7.19 15.65 20.17
C THR A 7 7.03 14.45 19.26
N ALA A 8 6.92 13.29 19.85
CA ALA A 8 6.75 12.06 19.08
C ALA A 8 5.45 12.09 18.28
N ALA A 9 4.39 12.60 18.89
CA ALA A 9 3.10 12.69 18.21
C ALA A 9 3.18 13.58 16.98
N ILE A 10 3.91 14.67 17.06
CA ILE A 10 4.07 15.58 15.94
C ILE A 10 4.78 14.88 14.79
N ALA A 11 5.85 14.16 15.08
CA ALA A 11 6.58 13.42 14.06
C ALA A 11 5.68 12.39 13.39
N PHE A 12 4.86 11.74 14.16
CA PHE A 12 3.96 10.73 13.64
C PHE A 12 2.96 11.33 12.66
N VAL A 13 2.44 12.49 12.97
CA VAL A 13 1.48 13.17 12.08
C VAL A 13 2.13 13.51 10.75
N LEU A 14 3.38 13.92 10.75
CA LEU A 14 4.08 14.22 9.51
C LEU A 14 4.25 12.98 8.64
N ALA A 15 4.46 11.83 9.25
CA ALA A 15 4.62 10.60 8.50
C ALA A 15 3.32 10.15 7.85
N GLY A 16 2.18 10.41 8.51
CA GLY A 16 0.87 9.96 8.03
C GLY A 16 0.52 10.42 6.63
N PRO A 17 0.60 11.72 6.31
CA PRO A 17 0.27 12.19 4.97
C PRO A 17 1.13 11.56 3.87
N ALA A 18 2.40 11.34 4.16
CA ALA A 18 3.28 10.74 3.16
C ALA A 18 2.84 9.32 2.82
N LEU A 19 2.45 8.53 3.83
CA LEU A 19 1.97 7.17 3.60
C LEU A 19 0.67 7.18 2.79
N ALA A 20 -0.23 8.10 3.11
CA ALA A 20 -1.50 8.20 2.38
C ALA A 20 -1.26 8.53 0.90
N THR A 21 -0.24 9.32 0.61
CA THR A 21 0.09 9.68 -0.76
C THR A 21 0.67 8.49 -1.52
N GLN A 22 1.44 7.64 -0.87
CA GLN A 22 2.07 6.50 -1.52
C GLN A 22 1.06 5.46 -1.99
N CYS A 23 0.03 5.21 -1.21
CA CYS A 23 -0.91 4.15 -1.54
C CYS A 23 -1.60 4.35 -2.90
N PRO A 24 -2.14 5.53 -3.24
CA PRO A 24 -2.71 5.72 -4.57
C PRO A 24 -1.70 5.53 -5.69
N MET A 25 -0.46 5.95 -5.47
CA MET A 25 0.59 5.78 -6.47
C MET A 25 0.90 4.31 -6.69
N LEU A 26 0.99 3.54 -5.62
CA LEU A 26 1.24 2.11 -5.73
C LEU A 26 0.10 1.40 -6.45
N MET A 27 -1.14 1.77 -6.16
CA MET A 27 -2.28 1.18 -6.84
C MET A 27 -2.25 1.48 -8.33
N GLY A 28 -1.87 2.69 -8.72
CA GLY A 28 -1.74 3.04 -10.11
C GLY A 28 -0.68 2.23 -10.82
N GLN A 29 0.45 2.01 -10.16
CA GLN A 29 1.53 1.20 -10.72
C GLN A 29 1.09 -0.24 -10.94
N ILE A 30 0.33 -0.79 -9.99
CA ILE A 30 -0.19 -2.15 -10.12
C ILE A 30 -1.17 -2.23 -11.28
N ASP A 31 -2.06 -1.26 -11.41
CA ASP A 31 -3.01 -1.23 -12.50
C ASP A 31 -2.31 -1.26 -13.86
N GLU A 32 -1.28 -0.44 -14.02
CA GLU A 32 -0.55 -0.39 -15.28
C GLU A 32 0.18 -1.69 -15.56
N ALA A 33 0.86 -2.22 -14.56
CA ALA A 33 1.60 -3.47 -14.73
C ALA A 33 0.65 -4.63 -15.02
N PHE A 34 -0.53 -4.62 -14.42
CA PHE A 34 -1.49 -5.71 -14.59
C PHE A 34 -1.99 -5.80 -16.04
N LYS A 35 -2.02 -4.70 -16.73
CA LYS A 35 -2.48 -4.68 -18.13
C LYS A 35 -1.54 -5.43 -19.07
N THR A 36 -0.25 -5.44 -18.75
CA THR A 36 0.76 -6.00 -19.64
C THR A 36 1.50 -7.18 -19.04
N THR A 37 1.11 -7.62 -17.84
CA THR A 37 1.81 -8.71 -17.17
C THR A 37 1.57 -10.05 -17.88
N SER A 38 2.58 -10.93 -17.81
CA SER A 38 2.48 -12.25 -18.38
C SER A 38 2.40 -13.34 -17.30
N VAL A 39 2.18 -12.95 -16.03
CA VAL A 39 2.05 -13.94 -14.98
C VAL A 39 0.80 -14.79 -15.20
N ASP A 40 0.78 -16.00 -14.61
CA ASP A 40 -0.32 -16.92 -14.83
C ASP A 40 -1.60 -16.46 -14.10
N GLU A 41 -2.70 -17.15 -14.39
CA GLU A 41 -4.00 -16.77 -13.85
C GLU A 41 -4.06 -16.89 -12.33
N ALA A 42 -3.40 -17.90 -11.76
CA ALA A 42 -3.37 -18.05 -10.32
C ALA A 42 -2.67 -16.88 -9.65
N THR A 43 -1.55 -16.45 -10.23
CA THR A 43 -0.83 -15.29 -9.72
C THR A 43 -1.65 -14.01 -9.88
N LYS A 44 -2.32 -13.87 -11.01
CA LYS A 44 -3.20 -12.71 -11.21
C LYS A 44 -4.28 -12.64 -10.15
N ALA A 45 -4.85 -13.78 -9.79
CA ALA A 45 -5.87 -13.82 -8.74
C ALA A 45 -5.30 -13.37 -7.40
N GLN A 46 -4.07 -13.80 -7.09
CA GLN A 46 -3.42 -13.36 -5.86
C GLN A 46 -3.15 -11.86 -5.86
N VAL A 47 -2.72 -11.33 -7.00
CA VAL A 47 -2.48 -9.90 -7.13
C VAL A 47 -3.76 -9.12 -6.89
N MET A 48 -4.86 -9.58 -7.46
CA MET A 48 -6.15 -8.91 -7.27
C MET A 48 -6.60 -8.94 -5.83
N THR A 49 -6.41 -10.09 -5.15
CA THR A 49 -6.77 -10.20 -3.74
C THR A 49 -5.96 -9.21 -2.91
N LEU A 50 -4.65 -9.16 -3.13
CA LEU A 50 -3.79 -8.24 -2.40
C LEU A 50 -4.14 -6.78 -2.70
N TYR A 51 -4.46 -6.49 -3.94
CA TYR A 51 -4.87 -5.15 -4.35
C TYR A 51 -6.14 -4.73 -3.59
N GLU A 52 -7.14 -5.60 -3.56
CA GLU A 52 -8.39 -5.29 -2.87
C GLU A 52 -8.16 -5.13 -1.37
N GLU A 53 -7.34 -5.98 -0.79
CA GLU A 53 -7.02 -5.88 0.63
C GLU A 53 -6.27 -4.58 0.93
N GLY A 54 -5.36 -4.21 0.06
CA GLY A 54 -4.63 -2.95 0.22
C GLY A 54 -5.55 -1.75 0.10
N LYS A 55 -6.47 -1.80 -0.86
CA LYS A 55 -7.44 -0.74 -1.05
C LYS A 55 -8.35 -0.60 0.17
N ALA A 56 -8.84 -1.72 0.69
CA ALA A 56 -9.69 -1.70 1.86
C ALA A 56 -8.98 -1.14 3.08
N ALA A 57 -7.72 -1.54 3.27
CA ALA A 57 -6.92 -1.01 4.37
C ALA A 57 -6.70 0.48 4.23
N HIS A 58 -6.45 0.95 3.01
CA HIS A 58 -6.27 2.37 2.75
C HIS A 58 -7.53 3.15 3.13
N GLU A 59 -8.69 2.64 2.72
CA GLU A 59 -9.96 3.30 3.02
C GLU A 59 -10.28 3.29 4.51
N ALA A 60 -9.78 2.28 5.22
CA ALA A 60 -9.96 2.21 6.67
C ALA A 60 -8.96 3.06 7.44
N GLY A 61 -8.03 3.70 6.73
CA GLY A 61 -7.01 4.51 7.38
C GLY A 61 -5.82 3.73 7.87
N ASP A 62 -5.74 2.45 7.54
CA ASP A 62 -4.63 1.59 7.95
C ASP A 62 -3.57 1.60 6.86
N HIS A 63 -2.86 2.71 6.74
CA HIS A 63 -1.91 2.91 5.67
C HIS A 63 -0.73 1.94 5.68
N PRO A 64 -0.16 1.58 6.83
CA PRO A 64 0.94 0.59 6.82
C PRO A 64 0.51 -0.75 6.25
N THR A 65 -0.67 -1.25 6.60
CA THR A 65 -1.16 -2.50 6.06
C THR A 65 -1.44 -2.39 4.56
N SER A 66 -2.04 -1.28 4.15
CA SER A 66 -2.29 -1.03 2.74
C SER A 66 -1.00 -1.08 1.94
N GLU A 67 0.02 -0.38 2.40
CA GLU A 67 1.31 -0.34 1.73
C GLU A 67 1.94 -1.73 1.64
N ALA A 68 1.88 -2.50 2.73
CA ALA A 68 2.45 -3.84 2.74
C ALA A 68 1.75 -4.75 1.73
N LYS A 69 0.43 -4.70 1.66
CA LYS A 69 -0.33 -5.52 0.73
C LYS A 69 -0.04 -5.14 -0.71
N LEU A 70 0.04 -3.85 -1.00
CA LEU A 70 0.31 -3.39 -2.35
C LEU A 70 1.73 -3.75 -2.78
N HIS A 71 2.69 -3.69 -1.87
CA HIS A 71 4.06 -4.11 -2.17
C HIS A 71 4.13 -5.61 -2.46
N GLU A 72 3.36 -6.42 -1.73
CA GLU A 72 3.30 -7.84 -2.02
C GLU A 72 2.75 -8.10 -3.43
N ALA A 73 1.71 -7.36 -3.81
CA ALA A 73 1.14 -7.49 -5.14
C ALA A 73 2.17 -7.14 -6.20
N MET A 74 2.91 -6.06 -5.98
CA MET A 74 3.94 -5.63 -6.92
C MET A 74 5.03 -6.69 -7.06
N ALA A 75 5.42 -7.31 -5.95
CA ALA A 75 6.44 -8.36 -5.99
C ALA A 75 5.99 -9.54 -6.86
N LEU A 76 4.72 -9.91 -6.77
CA LEU A 76 4.18 -10.99 -7.59
C LEU A 76 4.17 -10.63 -9.07
N LEU A 77 4.10 -9.35 -9.39
CA LEU A 77 4.14 -8.87 -10.77
C LEU A 77 5.57 -8.68 -11.28
N GLY A 78 6.56 -8.92 -10.43
CA GLY A 78 7.95 -8.79 -10.83
C GLY A 78 8.46 -7.35 -10.85
N MET A 79 7.86 -6.50 -10.05
CA MET A 79 8.22 -5.08 -10.02
C MET A 79 9.25 -4.76 -8.96
#